data_70dc2b15d3ad7a8f0d4edf54c9beea77
#
_entry.id   70dc2b15d3ad7a8f0d4edf54c9beea77
#
_cell.length_a   1.000
_cell.length_b   1.000
_cell.length_c   1.000
_cell.angle_alpha   90.00
_cell.angle_beta   90.00
_cell.angle_gamma   90.00
#
_symmetry.space_group_name_H-M   'P 1'
#
loop_
_entity.id
_entity.type
_entity.pdbx_description
1 polymer ?
#
loop_
_entity_poly.entity_id
_entity_poly.type
_entity_poly.pdbx_seq_one_letter_code
_entity_poly.pdbx_strand_id
1 'polypeptide(L)'
;MAQKIASKLLWQQDDSWRLRLDTLQLPDGRTTQKGAIEHPGAVVLVPLRPSANGPEVLMLRQYRHVLDQTILELPAGTRGWEEDWLACAQRELREETGHRAEKFTELGQIWPAPGISDELMQLYLAEALTPAPLPGDEDEMIELVPMPLDELVTMAWNGRLQDAKSIIGILRTAHHLAQK
;
A
#
# COMPACT_ATOMS: atom_id res chain seq x y z
N MET A 1 -22.66 -21.35 -6.22
CA MET A 1 -21.52 -20.42 -6.42
C MET A 1 -20.49 -21.11 -7.29
N ALA A 2 -19.67 -20.36 -8.04
CA ALA A 2 -18.56 -20.93 -8.78
C ALA A 2 -17.49 -21.49 -7.82
N GLN A 3 -16.82 -22.58 -8.20
CA GLN A 3 -15.78 -23.23 -7.40
C GLN A 3 -14.47 -23.27 -8.19
N LYS A 4 -13.35 -22.86 -7.57
CA LYS A 4 -12.02 -23.03 -8.16
C LYS A 4 -11.63 -24.52 -8.09
N ILE A 5 -11.39 -25.14 -9.25
CA ILE A 5 -11.08 -26.57 -9.36
C ILE A 5 -9.64 -26.85 -9.79
N ALA A 6 -8.96 -25.85 -10.38
CA ALA A 6 -7.54 -25.93 -10.72
C ALA A 6 -6.93 -24.52 -10.76
N SER A 7 -5.62 -24.47 -10.56
CA SER A 7 -4.82 -23.25 -10.70
C SER A 7 -3.48 -23.60 -11.35
N LYS A 8 -3.04 -22.79 -12.31
CA LYS A 8 -1.76 -22.93 -13.01
C LYS A 8 -0.97 -21.66 -12.86
N LEU A 9 0.25 -21.75 -12.32
CA LEU A 9 1.21 -20.64 -12.34
C LEU A 9 1.61 -20.35 -13.80
N LEU A 10 1.48 -19.11 -14.22
CA LEU A 10 1.91 -18.62 -15.54
C LEU A 10 3.25 -17.89 -15.47
N TRP A 11 3.44 -17.10 -14.44
CA TRP A 11 4.64 -16.27 -14.25
C TRP A 11 4.78 -15.83 -12.79
N GLN A 12 5.99 -15.53 -12.35
CA GLN A 12 6.30 -15.03 -11.02
C GLN A 12 7.33 -13.92 -11.12
N GLN A 13 7.08 -12.84 -10.39
CA GLN A 13 8.01 -11.73 -10.20
C GLN A 13 8.87 -12.03 -8.96
N ASP A 14 10.08 -12.54 -9.14
CA ASP A 14 10.96 -12.90 -8.04
C ASP A 14 10.21 -13.61 -6.90
N ASP A 15 10.33 -13.14 -5.66
CA ASP A 15 9.57 -13.63 -4.52
C ASP A 15 8.36 -12.75 -4.16
N SER A 16 8.02 -11.74 -4.99
CA SER A 16 6.96 -10.79 -4.67
C SER A 16 5.56 -11.31 -5.02
N TRP A 17 5.16 -11.34 -6.27
CA TRP A 17 3.81 -11.73 -6.68
C TRP A 17 3.81 -12.71 -7.86
N ARG A 18 2.68 -13.36 -8.11
CA ARG A 18 2.53 -14.41 -9.10
C ARG A 18 1.32 -14.16 -10.00
N LEU A 19 1.47 -14.43 -11.28
CA LEU A 19 0.35 -14.52 -12.21
C LEU A 19 -0.09 -15.96 -12.35
N ARG A 20 -1.36 -16.27 -12.07
CA ARG A 20 -1.93 -17.59 -12.22
C ARG A 20 -3.16 -17.58 -13.12
N LEU A 21 -3.48 -18.75 -13.68
CA LEU A 21 -4.69 -19.01 -14.42
C LEU A 21 -5.54 -20.01 -13.62
N ASP A 22 -6.67 -19.54 -13.10
CA ASP A 22 -7.60 -20.36 -12.32
C ASP A 22 -8.69 -20.91 -13.22
N THR A 23 -9.00 -22.21 -13.08
CA THR A 23 -10.16 -22.85 -13.72
C THR A 23 -11.29 -22.93 -12.70
N LEU A 24 -12.43 -22.37 -13.07
CA LEU A 24 -13.64 -22.33 -12.25
C LEU A 24 -14.70 -23.25 -12.85
N GLN A 25 -15.33 -24.07 -11.99
CA GLN A 25 -16.55 -24.77 -12.33
C GLN A 25 -17.76 -23.92 -11.94
N LEU A 26 -18.64 -23.65 -12.91
CA LEU A 26 -19.87 -22.90 -12.72
C LEU A 26 -20.99 -23.81 -12.17
N PRO A 27 -22.08 -23.25 -11.59
CA PRO A 27 -23.19 -24.05 -11.04
C PRO A 27 -23.91 -24.93 -12.08
N ASP A 28 -23.83 -24.57 -13.35
CA ASP A 28 -24.40 -25.32 -14.45
C ASP A 28 -23.47 -26.42 -15.03
N GLY A 29 -22.33 -26.66 -14.36
CA GLY A 29 -21.33 -27.68 -14.75
C GLY A 29 -20.30 -27.21 -15.79
N ARG A 30 -20.48 -26.05 -16.43
CA ARG A 30 -19.49 -25.51 -17.37
C ARG A 30 -18.23 -25.05 -16.63
N THR A 31 -17.12 -25.00 -17.35
CA THR A 31 -15.86 -24.45 -16.84
C THR A 31 -15.51 -23.14 -17.54
N THR A 32 -14.83 -22.26 -16.82
CA THR A 32 -14.25 -21.02 -17.36
C THR A 32 -12.88 -20.78 -16.76
N GLN A 33 -12.04 -20.00 -17.44
CA GLN A 33 -10.72 -19.62 -16.95
C GLN A 33 -10.66 -18.14 -16.63
N LYS A 34 -9.97 -17.79 -15.54
CA LYS A 34 -9.73 -16.43 -15.08
C LYS A 34 -8.26 -16.25 -14.71
N GLY A 35 -7.64 -15.20 -15.24
CA GLY A 35 -6.35 -14.73 -14.75
C GLY A 35 -6.52 -14.09 -13.36
N ALA A 36 -5.54 -14.30 -12.48
CA ALA A 36 -5.49 -13.69 -11.17
C ALA A 36 -4.04 -13.41 -10.78
N ILE A 37 -3.84 -12.30 -10.06
CA ILE A 37 -2.58 -11.99 -9.38
C ILE A 37 -2.68 -12.52 -7.95
N GLU A 38 -1.75 -13.39 -7.58
CA GLU A 38 -1.56 -13.88 -6.23
C GLU A 38 -0.47 -13.05 -5.57
N HIS A 39 -0.78 -12.45 -4.41
CA HIS A 39 0.09 -11.46 -3.79
C HIS A 39 0.29 -11.77 -2.29
N PRO A 40 1.51 -11.62 -1.72
CA PRO A 40 1.76 -11.91 -0.30
C PRO A 40 1.14 -10.88 0.64
N GLY A 41 0.63 -9.78 0.10
CA GLY A 41 0.13 -8.62 0.80
C GLY A 41 1.11 -7.45 0.74
N ALA A 42 0.64 -6.28 1.15
CA ALA A 42 1.44 -5.06 1.23
C ALA A 42 1.10 -4.25 2.48
N VAL A 43 2.02 -3.41 2.92
CA VAL A 43 1.77 -2.41 3.95
C VAL A 43 1.62 -1.03 3.32
N VAL A 44 0.77 -0.19 3.92
CA VAL A 44 0.62 1.23 3.57
C VAL A 44 0.84 2.04 4.83
N LEU A 45 1.69 3.04 4.75
CA LEU A 45 2.14 3.81 5.90
C LEU A 45 1.65 5.25 5.81
N VAL A 46 1.14 5.79 6.90
CA VAL A 46 0.88 7.21 7.06
C VAL A 46 1.90 7.75 8.07
N PRO A 47 3.11 8.14 7.62
CA PRO A 47 4.15 8.66 8.50
C PRO A 47 3.79 10.09 8.90
N LEU A 48 3.35 10.26 10.13
CA LEU A 48 2.87 11.54 10.66
C LEU A 48 3.89 12.14 11.63
N ARG A 49 4.22 13.41 11.43
CA ARG A 49 5.06 14.16 12.36
C ARG A 49 4.48 15.57 12.65
N PRO A 50 4.79 16.15 13.79
CA PRO A 50 4.43 17.55 14.07
C PRO A 50 5.24 18.50 13.18
N SER A 51 4.61 19.60 12.75
CA SER A 51 5.29 20.73 12.13
C SER A 51 4.77 22.06 12.69
N ALA A 52 5.43 23.17 12.31
CA ALA A 52 5.01 24.51 12.75
C ALA A 52 3.58 24.88 12.30
N ASN A 53 3.10 24.25 11.21
CA ASN A 53 1.80 24.52 10.60
C ASN A 53 0.77 23.40 10.86
N GLY A 54 0.98 22.59 11.90
CA GLY A 54 0.14 21.43 12.19
C GLY A 54 0.78 20.10 11.75
N PRO A 55 0.07 18.99 11.87
CA PRO A 55 0.60 17.68 11.51
C PRO A 55 0.85 17.58 10.00
N GLU A 56 2.01 17.03 9.63
CA GLU A 56 2.35 16.74 8.24
C GLU A 56 2.62 15.27 8.02
N VAL A 57 2.33 14.79 6.82
CA VAL A 57 2.55 13.41 6.38
C VAL A 57 3.72 13.39 5.40
N LEU A 58 4.61 12.42 5.55
CA LEU A 58 5.68 12.17 4.60
C LEU A 58 5.11 11.40 3.42
N MET A 59 4.76 12.12 2.35
CA MET A 59 4.30 11.55 1.08
C MET A 59 5.49 11.25 0.17
N LEU A 60 5.25 10.46 -0.86
CA LEU A 60 6.22 10.15 -1.92
C LEU A 60 5.72 10.66 -3.27
N ARG A 61 6.64 11.15 -4.11
CA ARG A 61 6.46 11.16 -5.55
C ARG A 61 7.23 10.00 -6.13
N GLN A 62 6.52 9.05 -6.73
CA GLN A 62 7.09 7.85 -7.32
C GLN A 62 6.64 7.70 -8.77
N TYR A 63 7.58 7.39 -9.66
CA TYR A 63 7.26 7.02 -11.04
C TYR A 63 6.68 5.60 -11.09
N ARG A 64 5.50 5.48 -11.64
CA ARG A 64 4.82 4.19 -11.84
C ARG A 64 4.79 3.85 -13.34
N HIS A 65 5.69 2.96 -13.77
CA HIS A 65 5.87 2.59 -15.19
C HIS A 65 4.57 2.11 -15.87
N VAL A 66 3.69 1.43 -15.11
CA VAL A 66 2.38 0.95 -15.63
C VAL A 66 1.47 2.10 -16.03
N LEU A 67 1.59 3.25 -15.37
CA LEU A 67 0.83 4.47 -15.66
C LEU A 67 1.60 5.42 -16.58
N ASP A 68 2.91 5.21 -16.76
CA ASP A 68 3.86 6.15 -17.39
C ASP A 68 3.76 7.55 -16.77
N GLN A 69 3.62 7.61 -15.44
CA GLN A 69 3.45 8.86 -14.70
C GLN A 69 4.12 8.81 -13.34
N THR A 70 4.55 10.00 -12.87
CA THR A 70 4.92 10.21 -11.47
C THR A 70 3.66 10.61 -10.70
N ILE A 71 3.30 9.84 -9.67
CA ILE A 71 2.13 10.11 -8.84
C ILE A 71 2.53 10.45 -7.41
N LEU A 72 1.64 11.13 -6.70
CA LEU A 72 1.76 11.39 -5.26
C LEU A 72 1.08 10.25 -4.51
N GLU A 73 1.83 9.58 -3.63
CA GLU A 73 1.32 8.45 -2.89
C GLU A 73 1.89 8.35 -1.47
N LEU A 74 1.26 7.55 -0.62
CA LEU A 74 1.80 7.15 0.68
C LEU A 74 2.88 6.09 0.49
N PRO A 75 3.90 6.07 1.36
CA PRO A 75 4.84 4.95 1.45
C PRO A 75 4.11 3.61 1.56
N ALA A 76 4.53 2.65 0.75
CA ALA A 76 3.89 1.35 0.69
C ALA A 76 4.80 0.31 0.03
N GLY A 77 4.94 -0.85 0.64
CA GLY A 77 5.77 -1.89 0.09
C GLY A 77 5.19 -3.29 0.22
N THR A 78 5.70 -4.18 -0.62
CA THR A 78 5.27 -5.57 -0.68
C THR A 78 5.86 -6.35 0.50
N ARG A 79 4.99 -7.05 1.21
CA ARG A 79 5.39 -7.96 2.29
C ARG A 79 6.03 -9.23 1.71
N GLY A 80 7.08 -9.75 2.33
CA GLY A 80 7.53 -11.11 2.05
C GLY A 80 6.46 -12.14 2.45
N TRP A 81 6.41 -13.33 1.78
CA TRP A 81 5.38 -14.35 2.03
C TRP A 81 5.26 -14.77 3.49
N GLU A 82 6.37 -14.83 4.22
CA GLU A 82 6.43 -15.22 5.63
C GLU A 82 6.80 -14.03 6.56
N GLU A 83 6.91 -12.81 6.01
CA GLU A 83 7.28 -11.64 6.80
C GLU A 83 6.11 -11.18 7.69
N ASP A 84 6.43 -10.80 8.93
CA ASP A 84 5.43 -10.19 9.83
C ASP A 84 5.01 -8.80 9.33
N TRP A 85 3.72 -8.45 9.47
CA TRP A 85 3.17 -7.20 8.95
C TRP A 85 3.84 -5.95 9.55
N LEU A 86 4.12 -5.96 10.85
CA LEU A 86 4.75 -4.82 11.52
C LEU A 86 6.24 -4.74 11.20
N ALA A 87 6.91 -5.88 11.02
CA ALA A 87 8.30 -5.92 10.57
C ALA A 87 8.43 -5.33 9.15
N CYS A 88 7.55 -5.72 8.23
CA CYS A 88 7.45 -5.13 6.90
C CYS A 88 7.21 -3.61 6.99
N ALA A 89 6.25 -3.16 7.79
CA ALA A 89 5.94 -1.74 7.98
C ALA A 89 7.16 -0.94 8.47
N GLN A 90 7.95 -1.47 9.41
CA GLN A 90 9.17 -0.83 9.89
C GLN A 90 10.28 -0.79 8.83
N ARG A 91 10.43 -1.85 8.04
CA ARG A 91 11.41 -1.92 6.96
C ARG A 91 11.11 -0.89 5.89
N GLU A 92 9.89 -0.92 5.32
CA GLU A 92 9.44 -0.01 4.26
C GLU A 92 9.50 1.47 4.68
N LEU A 93 9.08 1.77 5.92
CA LEU A 93 9.17 3.14 6.44
C LEU A 93 10.61 3.67 6.43
N ARG A 94 11.58 2.81 6.71
CA ARG A 94 13.00 3.19 6.75
C ARG A 94 13.60 3.29 5.35
N GLU A 95 13.22 2.39 4.45
CA GLU A 95 13.71 2.35 3.07
C GLU A 95 13.20 3.56 2.29
N GLU A 96 11.89 3.82 2.32
CA GLU A 96 11.27 4.85 1.49
C GLU A 96 11.31 6.26 2.11
N THR A 97 11.32 6.39 3.46
CA THR A 97 11.27 7.71 4.10
C THR A 97 12.53 8.07 4.89
N GLY A 98 13.42 7.12 5.11
CA GLY A 98 14.60 7.30 5.96
C GLY A 98 14.29 7.39 7.46
N HIS A 99 13.08 7.01 7.90
CA HIS A 99 12.65 7.13 9.30
C HIS A 99 12.20 5.78 9.86
N ARG A 100 12.33 5.64 11.18
CA ARG A 100 11.61 4.62 11.96
C ARG A 100 10.52 5.29 12.80
N ALA A 101 9.49 4.54 13.16
CA ALA A 101 8.45 4.99 14.09
C ALA A 101 8.52 4.21 15.41
N GLU A 102 8.22 4.90 16.52
CA GLU A 102 8.09 4.22 17.82
C GLU A 102 6.66 3.69 18.04
N LYS A 103 5.68 4.24 17.31
CA LYS A 103 4.29 3.87 17.46
C LYS A 103 3.63 3.62 16.11
N PHE A 104 3.00 2.45 15.99
CA PHE A 104 2.12 2.08 14.89
C PHE A 104 0.70 1.90 15.40
N THR A 105 -0.25 2.52 14.72
CA THR A 105 -1.68 2.31 14.96
C THR A 105 -2.31 1.73 13.70
N GLU A 106 -2.96 0.57 13.83
CA GLU A 106 -3.66 -0.04 12.70
C GLU A 106 -4.85 0.82 12.26
N LEU A 107 -4.88 1.13 10.98
CA LEU A 107 -6.00 1.83 10.34
C LEU A 107 -6.93 0.87 9.57
N GLY A 108 -6.68 -0.44 9.69
CA GLY A 108 -7.45 -1.51 9.06
C GLY A 108 -6.92 -1.91 7.67
N GLN A 109 -7.64 -2.81 7.03
CA GLN A 109 -7.24 -3.47 5.78
C GLN A 109 -8.10 -3.04 4.60
N ILE A 110 -7.56 -3.21 3.39
CA ILE A 110 -8.27 -3.00 2.13
C ILE A 110 -7.83 -4.01 1.07
N TRP A 111 -8.70 -4.29 0.11
CA TRP A 111 -8.37 -4.93 -1.16
C TRP A 111 -8.38 -3.87 -2.26
N PRO A 112 -7.24 -3.48 -2.84
CA PRO A 112 -7.18 -2.42 -3.85
C PRO A 112 -7.85 -2.82 -5.17
N ALA A 113 -7.76 -4.11 -5.57
CA ALA A 113 -8.24 -4.57 -6.85
C ALA A 113 -8.81 -6.01 -6.80
N PRO A 114 -9.86 -6.32 -5.99
CA PRO A 114 -10.32 -7.70 -5.74
C PRO A 114 -10.90 -8.40 -6.98
N GLY A 115 -11.08 -7.70 -8.09
CA GLY A 115 -11.48 -8.29 -9.37
C GLY A 115 -10.36 -8.99 -10.13
N ILE A 116 -9.10 -8.71 -9.80
CA ILE A 116 -7.92 -9.23 -10.52
C ILE A 116 -6.80 -9.70 -9.59
N SER A 117 -6.79 -9.29 -8.32
CA SER A 117 -5.75 -9.62 -7.34
C SER A 117 -6.37 -9.99 -6.00
N ASP A 118 -5.71 -10.89 -5.26
CA ASP A 118 -6.00 -11.18 -3.86
C ASP A 118 -5.14 -10.35 -2.90
N GLU A 119 -4.42 -9.34 -3.40
CA GLU A 119 -3.63 -8.42 -2.61
C GLU A 119 -4.45 -7.83 -1.45
N LEU A 120 -3.97 -8.05 -0.23
CA LEU A 120 -4.46 -7.43 0.99
C LEU A 120 -3.46 -6.35 1.41
N MET A 121 -3.92 -5.13 1.61
CA MET A 121 -3.10 -4.04 2.14
C MET A 121 -3.46 -3.75 3.58
N GLN A 122 -2.47 -3.80 4.49
CA GLN A 122 -2.60 -3.39 5.89
C GLN A 122 -2.14 -1.94 6.02
N LEU A 123 -3.01 -1.07 6.52
CA LEU A 123 -2.71 0.35 6.70
C LEU A 123 -2.29 0.64 8.14
N TYR A 124 -1.24 1.44 8.31
CA TYR A 124 -0.72 1.89 9.60
C TYR A 124 -0.53 3.40 9.64
N LEU A 125 -0.97 4.04 10.72
CA LEU A 125 -0.48 5.35 11.13
C LEU A 125 0.84 5.14 11.90
N ALA A 126 1.91 5.79 11.43
CA ALA A 126 3.24 5.75 12.04
C ALA A 126 3.56 7.10 12.69
N GLU A 127 3.74 7.12 14.01
CA GLU A 127 3.97 8.31 14.83
C GLU A 127 5.32 8.21 15.57
N ALA A 128 5.81 9.34 16.12
CA ALA A 128 7.10 9.45 16.81
C ALA A 128 8.27 9.04 15.90
N LEU A 129 8.34 9.69 14.74
CA LEU A 129 9.34 9.41 13.72
C LEU A 129 10.73 9.87 14.14
N THR A 130 11.74 9.05 13.93
CA THR A 130 13.15 9.39 14.14
C THR A 130 13.98 8.93 12.93
N PRO A 131 15.03 9.68 12.51
CA PRO A 131 15.87 9.28 11.40
C PRO A 131 16.53 7.91 11.63
N ALA A 132 16.37 7.01 10.67
CA ALA A 132 16.95 5.66 10.72
C ALA A 132 16.94 5.02 9.30
N PRO A 133 17.60 5.61 8.30
CA PRO A 133 17.51 5.17 6.92
C PRO A 133 18.04 3.73 6.72
N LEU A 134 17.42 3.04 5.77
CA LEU A 134 17.94 1.82 5.14
C LEU A 134 18.14 2.11 3.65
N PRO A 135 19.01 1.36 2.97
CA PRO A 135 19.05 1.37 1.52
C PRO A 135 17.68 0.97 0.97
N GLY A 136 17.11 1.76 0.07
CA GLY A 136 15.94 1.39 -0.71
C GLY A 136 16.33 0.55 -1.92
N ASP A 137 15.35 0.13 -2.72
CA ASP A 137 15.58 -0.60 -3.96
C ASP A 137 16.22 0.31 -5.01
N GLU A 138 17.25 -0.19 -5.71
CA GLU A 138 18.06 0.61 -6.64
C GLU A 138 17.27 1.13 -7.86
N ASP A 139 16.16 0.50 -8.19
CA ASP A 139 15.29 0.85 -9.32
C ASP A 139 14.09 1.73 -8.91
N GLU A 140 13.94 2.04 -7.62
CA GLU A 140 12.89 2.93 -7.14
C GLU A 140 13.31 4.41 -7.20
N MET A 141 12.64 5.16 -8.08
CA MET A 141 12.80 6.62 -8.16
C MET A 141 11.76 7.30 -7.28
N ILE A 142 12.16 7.57 -6.03
CA ILE A 142 11.30 8.14 -4.99
C ILE A 142 11.81 9.54 -4.58
N GLU A 143 10.91 10.51 -4.51
CA GLU A 143 11.13 11.82 -3.90
C GLU A 143 10.24 11.97 -2.67
N LEU A 144 10.83 12.20 -1.50
CA LEU A 144 10.09 12.44 -0.26
C LEU A 144 9.49 13.85 -0.25
N VAL A 145 8.18 13.97 -0.05
CA VAL A 145 7.42 15.22 -0.07
C VAL A 145 6.58 15.36 1.20
N PRO A 146 7.08 16.06 2.23
CA PRO A 146 6.26 16.37 3.41
C PRO A 146 5.11 17.30 3.03
N MET A 147 3.88 16.96 3.44
CA MET A 147 2.67 17.75 3.14
C MET A 147 1.76 17.85 4.36
N PRO A 148 1.11 19.02 4.58
CA PRO A 148 0.13 19.19 5.63
C PRO A 148 -1.04 18.18 5.49
N LEU A 149 -1.43 17.55 6.61
CA LEU A 149 -2.53 16.59 6.60
C LEU A 149 -3.84 17.19 6.07
N ASP A 150 -4.17 18.44 6.45
CA ASP A 150 -5.40 19.10 6.01
C ASP A 150 -5.43 19.38 4.50
N GLU A 151 -4.26 19.67 3.90
CA GLU A 151 -4.14 19.79 2.46
C GLU A 151 -4.40 18.44 1.77
N LEU A 152 -3.82 17.37 2.28
CA LEU A 152 -4.00 16.00 1.75
C LEU A 152 -5.46 15.55 1.86
N VAL A 153 -6.13 15.86 2.97
CA VAL A 153 -7.59 15.61 3.13
C VAL A 153 -8.37 16.36 2.06
N THR A 154 -8.04 17.63 1.83
CA THR A 154 -8.67 18.41 0.76
C THR A 154 -8.42 17.81 -0.63
N MET A 155 -7.19 17.36 -0.89
CA MET A 155 -6.83 16.70 -2.15
C MET A 155 -7.55 15.36 -2.35
N ALA A 156 -7.74 14.59 -1.28
CA ALA A 156 -8.52 13.35 -1.31
C ALA A 156 -9.99 13.61 -1.68
N TRP A 157 -10.61 14.66 -1.13
CA TRP A 157 -12.02 15.00 -1.41
C TRP A 157 -12.26 15.61 -2.79
N ASN A 158 -11.30 16.39 -3.32
CA ASN A 158 -11.48 17.08 -4.60
C ASN A 158 -10.87 16.33 -5.80
N GLY A 159 -10.35 15.13 -5.60
CA GLY A 159 -9.83 14.25 -6.65
C GLY A 159 -8.42 14.59 -7.15
N ARG A 160 -7.70 15.51 -6.49
CA ARG A 160 -6.29 15.78 -6.82
C ARG A 160 -5.34 14.69 -6.32
N LEU A 161 -5.67 13.99 -5.23
CA LEU A 161 -5.01 12.76 -4.82
C LEU A 161 -5.76 11.60 -5.49
N GLN A 162 -5.08 10.82 -6.33
CA GLN A 162 -5.70 9.79 -7.16
C GLN A 162 -5.40 8.36 -6.70
N ASP A 163 -4.31 8.16 -5.96
CA ASP A 163 -3.96 6.84 -5.47
C ASP A 163 -4.91 6.36 -4.35
N ALA A 164 -5.60 5.24 -4.59
CA ALA A 164 -6.66 4.76 -3.71
C ALA A 164 -6.19 4.46 -2.28
N LYS A 165 -5.02 3.79 -2.12
CA LYS A 165 -4.47 3.48 -0.80
C LYS A 165 -4.15 4.75 -0.01
N SER A 166 -3.65 5.78 -0.70
CA SER A 166 -3.31 7.07 -0.10
C SER A 166 -4.56 7.83 0.33
N ILE A 167 -5.59 7.90 -0.52
CA ILE A 167 -6.88 8.51 -0.16
C ILE A 167 -7.44 7.88 1.11
N ILE A 168 -7.49 6.54 1.16
CA ILE A 168 -8.04 5.80 2.31
C ILE A 168 -7.18 6.01 3.56
N GLY A 169 -5.85 5.93 3.45
CA GLY A 169 -4.92 6.14 4.57
C GLY A 169 -5.05 7.54 5.16
N ILE A 170 -5.06 8.58 4.32
CA ILE A 170 -5.22 9.98 4.75
C ILE A 170 -6.56 10.21 5.44
N LEU A 171 -7.67 9.77 4.85
CA LEU A 171 -8.99 9.99 5.42
C LEU A 171 -9.20 9.22 6.74
N ARG A 172 -8.72 7.96 6.84
CA ARG A 172 -8.76 7.19 8.09
C ARG A 172 -7.89 7.83 9.18
N THR A 173 -6.72 8.37 8.82
CA THR A 173 -5.85 9.10 9.76
C THR A 173 -6.54 10.35 10.29
N ALA A 174 -7.10 11.18 9.42
CA ALA A 174 -7.83 12.38 9.83
C ALA A 174 -9.00 12.05 10.76
N HIS A 175 -9.78 11.01 10.44
CA HIS A 175 -10.86 10.54 11.28
C HIS A 175 -10.36 10.05 12.65
N HIS A 176 -9.30 9.23 12.68
CA HIS A 176 -8.70 8.72 13.91
C HIS A 176 -8.23 9.85 14.85
N LEU A 177 -7.60 10.88 14.29
CA LEU A 177 -7.10 12.03 15.07
C LEU A 177 -8.25 12.90 15.61
N ALA A 178 -9.36 13.02 14.88
CA ALA A 178 -10.54 13.78 15.31
C ALA A 178 -11.31 13.10 16.48
N GLN A 179 -11.01 11.84 16.79
CA GLN A 179 -11.63 11.09 17.89
C GLN A 179 -10.80 11.11 19.18
N LYS A 180 -9.60 11.70 19.17
CA LYS A 180 -8.74 11.89 20.35
C LYS A 180 -8.99 13.22 21.04
#